data_4cd875fc01a5e9eb4d7de52f13b1a4c1
#
_entry.id   4cd875fc01a5e9eb4d7de52f13b1a4c1
#
_cell.length_a   1.000
_cell.length_b   1.000
_cell.length_c   1.000
_cell.angle_alpha   90.00
_cell.angle_beta   90.00
_cell.angle_gamma   90.00
#
_symmetry.space_group_name_H-M   'P 1'
#
loop_
_entity.id
_entity.type
_entity.pdbx_description
1 polymer ?
#
loop_
_entity_poly.entity_id
_entity_poly.type
_entity_poly.pdbx_seq_one_letter_code
_entity_poly.pdbx_strand_id
1 'polypeptide(L)'
;LNWVVAFRPVRRFLGATLVSAMALALSPVHAIEQPGRAGSAEDTFSHRLQTVLNSGSASAFETVASVDLQPVLAQRYQRFRQDFPEVTWRVETAALTADGRSTLTLRVRGAAESDGLIYDLQATEQIAIRLEGGQLVEQELLAQQSLLRSGERPLAVNLVIPDVVLTGSRYDIDLVVEEPLGKALVAGGLIDLTDAQLTAQIRPNVPLAPLGGGGLFKSVQAPQQ
;
A
#
# COMPACT_ATOMS: atom_id res chain seq x y z
N LEU A 1 14.76 -7.02 -17.82
CA LEU A 1 14.28 -7.08 -16.42
C LEU A 1 13.82 -5.68 -16.03
N ASN A 2 12.51 -5.44 -15.95
CA ASN A 2 11.99 -4.14 -15.56
C ASN A 2 11.39 -4.24 -14.15
N TRP A 3 11.91 -3.43 -13.24
CA TRP A 3 11.41 -3.30 -11.87
C TRP A 3 10.69 -1.97 -11.73
N VAL A 4 9.50 -1.99 -11.18
CA VAL A 4 8.80 -0.77 -10.77
C VAL A 4 8.42 -0.92 -9.31
N VAL A 5 8.96 -0.06 -8.47
CA VAL A 5 8.56 0.09 -7.07
C VAL A 5 7.88 1.44 -6.93
N ALA A 6 6.59 1.47 -6.64
CA ALA A 6 5.85 2.69 -6.44
C ALA A 6 5.58 2.93 -4.94
N PHE A 7 5.99 4.08 -4.44
CA PHE A 7 5.75 4.53 -3.07
C PHE A 7 4.87 5.77 -3.05
N ARG A 8 3.93 5.81 -2.12
CA ARG A 8 3.14 7.01 -1.83
C ARG A 8 3.37 7.43 -0.37
N PRO A 9 4.01 8.59 -0.09
CA PRO A 9 4.10 9.11 1.26
C PRO A 9 2.73 9.57 1.74
N VAL A 10 2.38 9.19 2.96
CA VAL A 10 1.14 9.55 3.64
C VAL A 10 1.22 11.00 4.10
N ARG A 11 0.25 11.83 3.71
CA ARG A 11 0.01 13.13 4.36
C ARG A 11 -0.61 12.87 5.75
N ARG A 12 0.18 12.96 6.81
CA ARG A 12 -0.33 13.04 8.19
C ARG A 12 -0.42 14.51 8.59
N PHE A 13 -1.63 14.99 8.81
CA PHE A 13 -1.87 16.22 9.55
C PHE A 13 -1.62 15.95 11.05
N LEU A 14 -0.52 16.47 11.60
CA LEU A 14 -0.30 16.56 13.03
C LEU A 14 -0.49 18.03 13.44
N GLY A 15 -1.69 18.33 13.93
CA GLY A 15 -1.92 19.55 14.69
C GLY A 15 -1.22 19.45 16.05
N ALA A 16 -0.27 20.34 16.32
CA ALA A 16 0.38 20.45 17.61
C ALA A 16 -0.57 21.08 18.62
N THR A 17 -1.04 20.31 19.60
CA THR A 17 -1.58 20.84 20.86
C THR A 17 -0.65 20.49 22.00
N LEU A 18 -0.10 21.54 22.61
CA LEU A 18 0.61 21.51 23.88
C LEU A 18 -0.35 20.99 24.97
N VAL A 19 0.02 19.95 25.69
CA VAL A 19 -0.61 19.58 26.95
C VAL A 19 0.46 19.34 28.00
N SER A 20 0.30 20.13 29.06
CA SER A 20 1.08 20.14 30.30
C SER A 20 1.10 18.81 31.00
N ALA A 21 2.25 18.48 31.58
CA ALA A 21 2.48 17.37 32.48
C ALA A 21 1.67 17.49 33.76
N MET A 22 0.98 16.43 34.14
CA MET A 22 0.55 16.22 35.50
C MET A 22 0.70 14.73 35.85
N ALA A 23 1.61 14.48 36.77
CA ALA A 23 1.88 13.16 37.33
C ALA A 23 0.76 12.76 38.29
N LEU A 24 0.22 11.54 38.18
CA LEU A 24 -0.52 10.88 39.24
C LEU A 24 -0.51 9.35 39.11
N ALA A 25 0.05 8.76 40.15
CA ALA A 25 -0.26 7.48 40.82
C ALA A 25 -0.64 6.23 39.99
N LEU A 26 0.25 5.23 40.09
CA LEU A 26 0.03 3.82 39.77
C LEU A 26 -1.07 3.20 40.65
N SER A 27 -2.15 2.75 40.04
CA SER A 27 -3.05 1.75 40.58
C SER A 27 -3.04 0.51 39.68
N PRO A 28 -3.01 -0.71 40.22
CA PRO A 28 -3.02 -1.91 39.39
C PRO A 28 -4.38 -2.10 38.76
N VAL A 29 -4.42 -1.95 37.42
CA VAL A 29 -5.60 -2.26 36.67
C VAL A 29 -5.77 -3.76 36.56
N HIS A 30 -6.80 -4.28 37.18
CA HIS A 30 -7.31 -5.64 36.98
C HIS A 30 -7.62 -5.79 35.47
N ALA A 31 -7.03 -6.81 34.85
CA ALA A 31 -7.40 -7.24 33.52
C ALA A 31 -8.87 -7.63 33.52
N ILE A 32 -9.72 -6.76 32.97
CA ILE A 32 -11.09 -7.11 32.65
C ILE A 32 -11.01 -7.98 31.40
N GLU A 33 -11.23 -9.29 31.58
CA GLU A 33 -11.53 -10.19 30.46
C GLU A 33 -12.72 -9.60 29.69
N GLN A 34 -12.46 -9.12 28.48
CA GLN A 34 -13.51 -8.68 27.60
C GLN A 34 -14.33 -9.89 27.16
N PRO A 35 -15.64 -9.94 27.39
CA PRO A 35 -16.50 -11.00 26.87
C PRO A 35 -16.40 -11.01 25.36
N GLY A 36 -16.35 -12.20 24.76
CA GLY A 36 -16.10 -12.48 23.36
C GLY A 36 -16.76 -11.45 22.42
N ARG A 37 -15.91 -10.70 21.75
CA ARG A 37 -16.33 -9.68 20.79
C ARG A 37 -16.90 -10.43 19.58
N ALA A 38 -18.22 -10.44 19.42
CA ALA A 38 -18.82 -10.69 18.11
C ALA A 38 -18.07 -9.78 17.12
N GLY A 39 -17.54 -10.37 16.01
CA GLY A 39 -16.64 -9.66 15.08
C GLY A 39 -17.14 -8.25 14.81
N SER A 40 -16.24 -7.30 14.83
CA SER A 40 -16.61 -5.89 14.63
C SER A 40 -17.29 -5.71 13.27
N ALA A 41 -18.02 -4.63 13.08
CA ALA A 41 -18.62 -4.30 11.78
C ALA A 41 -17.54 -4.27 10.68
N GLU A 42 -16.35 -3.81 11.04
CA GLU A 42 -15.17 -3.78 10.18
C GLU A 42 -14.65 -5.18 9.82
N ASP A 43 -14.65 -6.14 10.76
CA ASP A 43 -14.25 -7.52 10.49
C ASP A 43 -15.25 -8.18 9.53
N THR A 44 -16.54 -7.98 9.76
CA THR A 44 -17.58 -8.46 8.84
C THR A 44 -17.43 -7.81 7.45
N PHE A 45 -17.14 -6.52 7.39
CA PHE A 45 -16.93 -5.79 6.15
C PHE A 45 -15.67 -6.27 5.43
N SER A 46 -14.55 -6.47 6.14
CA SER A 46 -13.29 -6.94 5.54
C SER A 46 -13.47 -8.28 4.82
N HIS A 47 -14.19 -9.22 5.43
CA HIS A 47 -14.53 -10.51 4.80
C HIS A 47 -15.40 -10.37 3.56
N ARG A 48 -16.42 -9.52 3.60
CA ARG A 48 -17.27 -9.23 2.44
C ARG A 48 -16.49 -8.58 1.32
N LEU A 49 -15.66 -7.59 1.63
CA LEU A 49 -14.80 -6.91 0.66
C LEU A 49 -13.82 -7.90 0.02
N GLN A 50 -13.20 -8.77 0.82
CA GLN A 50 -12.31 -9.82 0.30
C GLN A 50 -13.05 -10.75 -0.67
N THR A 51 -14.26 -11.14 -0.34
CA THR A 51 -15.10 -11.99 -1.23
C THR A 51 -15.39 -11.27 -2.55
N VAL A 52 -15.77 -9.99 -2.50
CA VAL A 52 -16.02 -9.17 -3.69
C VAL A 52 -14.77 -9.04 -4.55
N LEU A 53 -13.63 -8.71 -3.96
CA LEU A 53 -12.36 -8.56 -4.68
C LEU A 53 -11.90 -9.87 -5.36
N ASN A 54 -12.18 -11.02 -4.75
CA ASN A 54 -11.84 -12.33 -5.31
C ASN A 54 -12.92 -12.92 -6.22
N SER A 55 -14.11 -12.30 -6.34
CA SER A 55 -15.21 -12.81 -7.16
C SER A 55 -14.95 -12.75 -8.66
N GLY A 56 -14.04 -11.89 -9.11
CA GLY A 56 -13.82 -11.63 -10.54
C GLY A 56 -14.86 -10.70 -11.18
N SER A 57 -15.89 -10.27 -10.42
CA SER A 57 -16.98 -9.46 -10.94
C SER A 57 -16.93 -8.01 -10.40
N ALA A 58 -16.89 -7.05 -11.29
CA ALA A 58 -16.94 -5.64 -10.91
C ALA A 58 -18.32 -5.21 -10.37
N SER A 59 -19.40 -5.87 -10.79
CA SER A 59 -20.75 -5.58 -10.27
C SER A 59 -20.91 -6.01 -8.79
N ALA A 60 -20.05 -6.90 -8.29
CA ALA A 60 -20.08 -7.29 -6.88
C ALA A 60 -19.83 -6.13 -5.90
N PHE A 61 -19.23 -5.01 -6.36
CA PHE A 61 -19.07 -3.82 -5.52
C PHE A 61 -20.40 -3.20 -5.08
N GLU A 62 -21.51 -3.47 -5.77
CA GLU A 62 -22.86 -3.05 -5.36
C GLU A 62 -23.23 -3.54 -3.95
N THR A 63 -22.64 -4.65 -3.51
CA THR A 63 -22.94 -5.26 -2.20
C THR A 63 -22.12 -4.65 -1.05
N VAL A 64 -21.04 -3.92 -1.33
CA VAL A 64 -20.09 -3.45 -0.31
C VAL A 64 -19.83 -1.95 -0.36
N ALA A 65 -20.23 -1.25 -1.42
CA ALA A 65 -19.96 0.18 -1.59
C ALA A 65 -21.23 0.98 -1.84
N SER A 66 -21.21 2.24 -1.44
CA SER A 66 -22.28 3.21 -1.75
C SER A 66 -22.38 3.45 -3.25
N VAL A 67 -23.54 3.87 -3.71
CA VAL A 67 -23.83 4.13 -5.13
C VAL A 67 -22.81 5.07 -5.77
N ASP A 68 -22.33 6.06 -5.02
CA ASP A 68 -21.35 7.03 -5.52
C ASP A 68 -19.94 6.43 -5.73
N LEU A 69 -19.55 5.46 -4.91
CA LEU A 69 -18.24 4.81 -4.99
C LEU A 69 -18.20 3.63 -5.97
N GLN A 70 -19.32 2.96 -6.21
CA GLN A 70 -19.39 1.76 -7.06
C GLN A 70 -18.75 1.96 -8.44
N PRO A 71 -19.05 3.01 -9.22
CA PRO A 71 -18.50 3.15 -10.57
C PRO A 71 -16.98 3.29 -10.57
N VAL A 72 -16.46 4.05 -9.61
CA VAL A 72 -15.01 4.30 -9.49
C VAL A 72 -14.27 3.03 -9.09
N LEU A 73 -14.79 2.31 -8.10
CA LEU A 73 -14.19 1.05 -7.63
C LEU A 73 -14.26 -0.03 -8.71
N ALA A 74 -15.41 -0.17 -9.36
CA ALA A 74 -15.61 -1.13 -10.44
C ALA A 74 -14.66 -0.87 -11.62
N GLN A 75 -14.52 0.38 -12.04
CA GLN A 75 -13.62 0.76 -13.12
C GLN A 75 -12.14 0.48 -12.79
N ARG A 76 -11.70 0.85 -11.57
CA ARG A 76 -10.32 0.59 -11.12
C ARG A 76 -10.05 -0.90 -11.03
N TYR A 77 -10.98 -1.66 -10.49
CA TYR A 77 -10.90 -3.11 -10.39
C TYR A 77 -10.81 -3.79 -11.75
N GLN A 78 -11.68 -3.40 -12.70
CA GLN A 78 -11.66 -3.97 -14.06
C GLN A 78 -10.32 -3.72 -14.75
N ARG A 79 -9.79 -2.47 -14.68
CA ARG A 79 -8.50 -2.14 -15.26
C ARG A 79 -7.37 -2.96 -14.64
N PHE A 80 -7.36 -3.08 -13.32
CA PHE A 80 -6.36 -3.88 -12.62
C PHE A 80 -6.44 -5.36 -13.00
N ARG A 81 -7.65 -5.91 -13.15
CA ARG A 81 -7.87 -7.29 -13.58
C ARG A 81 -7.48 -7.55 -15.05
N GLN A 82 -7.50 -6.53 -15.90
CA GLN A 82 -6.98 -6.62 -17.26
C GLN A 82 -5.45 -6.77 -17.27
N ASP A 83 -4.76 -6.04 -16.38
CA ASP A 83 -3.29 -6.15 -16.24
C ASP A 83 -2.88 -7.44 -15.50
N PHE A 84 -3.66 -7.87 -14.50
CA PHE A 84 -3.40 -9.06 -13.68
C PHE A 84 -4.65 -9.95 -13.62
N PRO A 85 -4.88 -10.80 -14.62
CA PRO A 85 -6.05 -11.69 -14.66
C PRO A 85 -6.08 -12.68 -13.48
N GLU A 86 -4.90 -13.18 -13.09
CA GLU A 86 -4.73 -14.08 -11.96
C GLU A 86 -4.28 -13.28 -10.73
N VAL A 87 -5.26 -12.78 -9.97
CA VAL A 87 -5.00 -11.98 -8.78
C VAL A 87 -5.83 -12.46 -7.60
N THR A 88 -5.22 -12.43 -6.43
CA THR A 88 -5.85 -12.74 -5.14
C THR A 88 -5.66 -11.59 -4.16
N TRP A 89 -6.71 -11.32 -3.38
CA TRP A 89 -6.70 -10.31 -2.32
C TRP A 89 -6.94 -10.97 -0.95
N ARG A 90 -6.22 -10.48 0.04
CA ARG A 90 -6.49 -10.74 1.45
C ARG A 90 -6.73 -9.40 2.13
N VAL A 91 -7.86 -9.29 2.85
CA VAL A 91 -8.29 -8.07 3.52
C VAL A 91 -8.38 -8.33 5.01
N GLU A 92 -7.69 -7.55 5.80
CA GLU A 92 -7.64 -7.66 7.26
C GLU A 92 -7.93 -6.29 7.88
N THR A 93 -8.61 -6.28 9.02
CA THR A 93 -8.72 -5.08 9.84
C THR A 93 -7.36 -4.73 10.43
N ALA A 94 -7.09 -3.44 10.57
CA ALA A 94 -5.84 -2.94 11.13
C ALA A 94 -6.11 -1.96 12.28
N ALA A 95 -5.04 -1.44 12.89
CA ALA A 95 -5.15 -0.47 13.98
C ALA A 95 -5.86 0.80 13.51
N LEU A 96 -6.64 1.42 14.40
CA LEU A 96 -7.26 2.70 14.11
C LEU A 96 -6.19 3.77 13.78
N THR A 97 -6.56 4.72 12.95
CA THR A 97 -5.76 5.94 12.75
C THR A 97 -5.68 6.75 14.04
N ALA A 98 -4.76 7.70 14.12
CA ALA A 98 -4.62 8.58 15.28
C ALA A 98 -5.89 9.43 15.57
N ASP A 99 -6.69 9.70 14.53
CA ASP A 99 -8.00 10.37 14.60
C ASP A 99 -9.18 9.41 14.79
N GLY A 100 -8.90 8.11 15.04
CA GLY A 100 -9.88 7.10 15.41
C GLY A 100 -10.66 6.47 14.25
N ARG A 101 -10.23 6.67 12.99
CA ARG A 101 -10.89 6.04 11.84
C ARG A 101 -10.49 4.57 11.73
N SER A 102 -11.43 3.73 11.32
CA SER A 102 -11.18 2.33 11.00
C SER A 102 -10.25 2.19 9.81
N THR A 103 -9.33 1.22 9.86
CA THR A 103 -8.41 0.95 8.75
C THR A 103 -8.45 -0.51 8.32
N LEU A 104 -8.13 -0.74 7.04
CA LEU A 104 -7.93 -2.06 6.46
C LEU A 104 -6.53 -2.16 5.87
N THR A 105 -5.96 -3.36 5.96
CA THR A 105 -4.78 -3.75 5.19
C THR A 105 -5.21 -4.72 4.10
N LEU A 106 -4.93 -4.36 2.86
CA LEU A 106 -5.15 -5.20 1.68
C LEU A 106 -3.80 -5.75 1.22
N ARG A 107 -3.68 -7.08 1.15
CA ARG A 107 -2.54 -7.74 0.52
C ARG A 107 -2.97 -8.33 -0.80
N VAL A 108 -2.20 -8.03 -1.83
CA VAL A 108 -2.49 -8.41 -3.21
C VAL A 108 -1.36 -9.28 -3.72
N ARG A 109 -1.70 -10.37 -4.37
CA ARG A 109 -0.78 -11.19 -5.17
C ARG A 109 -1.39 -11.42 -6.52
N GLY A 110 -0.60 -11.22 -7.58
CA GLY A 110 -1.08 -11.39 -8.94
C GLY A 110 0.01 -11.89 -9.85
N ALA A 111 -0.38 -12.55 -10.92
CA ALA A 111 0.50 -12.92 -12.01
C ALA A 111 -0.08 -12.40 -13.34
N ALA A 112 0.83 -12.06 -14.24
CA ALA A 112 0.50 -11.66 -15.61
C ALA A 112 1.58 -12.19 -16.55
N GLU A 113 1.19 -12.43 -17.80
CA GLU A 113 2.13 -12.75 -18.88
C GLU A 113 2.10 -11.63 -19.91
N SER A 114 3.27 -11.11 -20.27
CA SER A 114 3.41 -10.11 -21.33
C SER A 114 4.76 -10.29 -22.02
N ASP A 115 4.77 -10.25 -23.35
CA ASP A 115 5.97 -10.36 -24.17
C ASP A 115 6.84 -11.61 -23.87
N GLY A 116 6.18 -12.73 -23.52
CA GLY A 116 6.85 -13.99 -23.17
C GLY A 116 7.53 -13.99 -21.80
N LEU A 117 7.26 -12.98 -20.97
CA LEU A 117 7.72 -12.89 -19.58
C LEU A 117 6.54 -13.06 -18.62
N ILE A 118 6.80 -13.80 -17.55
CA ILE A 118 5.88 -13.91 -16.42
C ILE A 118 6.24 -12.81 -15.41
N TYR A 119 5.21 -12.09 -14.97
CA TYR A 119 5.32 -11.02 -13.98
C TYR A 119 4.58 -11.42 -12.72
N ASP A 120 5.27 -11.38 -11.57
CA ASP A 120 4.70 -11.59 -10.24
C ASP A 120 4.54 -10.26 -9.53
N LEU A 121 3.30 -9.94 -9.13
CA LEU A 121 2.95 -8.78 -8.34
C LEU A 121 2.72 -9.15 -6.89
N GLN A 122 3.34 -8.40 -5.99
CA GLN A 122 3.02 -8.38 -4.57
C GLN A 122 2.77 -6.93 -4.16
N ALA A 123 1.62 -6.66 -3.55
CA ALA A 123 1.31 -5.33 -3.05
C ALA A 123 0.67 -5.37 -1.67
N THR A 124 0.88 -4.33 -0.90
CA THR A 124 0.21 -4.08 0.37
C THR A 124 -0.30 -2.65 0.36
N GLU A 125 -1.57 -2.48 0.68
CA GLU A 125 -2.22 -1.18 0.80
C GLU A 125 -2.83 -1.05 2.20
N GLN A 126 -2.71 0.12 2.81
CA GLN A 126 -3.46 0.51 3.99
C GLN A 126 -4.42 1.62 3.61
N ILE A 127 -5.68 1.43 3.94
CA ILE A 127 -6.73 2.40 3.69
C ILE A 127 -7.48 2.73 4.98
N ALA A 128 -7.78 4.00 5.20
CA ALA A 128 -8.80 4.40 6.15
C ALA A 128 -10.16 4.31 5.48
N ILE A 129 -11.17 3.85 6.23
CA ILE A 129 -12.52 3.64 5.72
C ILE A 129 -13.56 4.29 6.62
N ARG A 130 -14.70 4.67 6.01
CA ARG A 130 -15.92 5.00 6.73
C ARG A 130 -17.06 4.14 6.19
N LEU A 131 -17.77 3.49 7.10
CA LEU A 131 -18.90 2.63 6.79
C LEU A 131 -20.22 3.29 7.27
N GLU A 132 -21.24 3.22 6.42
CA GLU A 132 -22.62 3.57 6.79
C GLU A 132 -23.56 2.44 6.36
N GLY A 133 -24.36 1.93 7.28
CA GLY A 133 -25.23 0.79 7.01
C GLY A 133 -24.49 -0.48 6.54
N GLY A 134 -23.20 -0.61 6.87
CA GLY A 134 -22.35 -1.72 6.43
C GLY A 134 -21.80 -1.57 5.01
N GLN A 135 -22.01 -0.43 4.35
CA GLN A 135 -21.45 -0.11 3.05
C GLN A 135 -20.31 0.91 3.17
N LEU A 136 -19.32 0.80 2.32
CA LEU A 136 -18.21 1.74 2.20
C LEU A 136 -18.73 3.04 1.57
N VAL A 137 -18.64 4.14 2.31
CA VAL A 137 -19.05 5.48 1.85
C VAL A 137 -17.84 6.38 1.58
N GLU A 138 -16.70 6.08 2.19
CA GLU A 138 -15.46 6.84 2.00
C GLU A 138 -14.25 5.96 2.21
N GLN A 139 -13.21 6.19 1.43
CA GLN A 139 -11.90 5.57 1.60
C GLN A 139 -10.79 6.57 1.32
N GLU A 140 -9.71 6.43 2.09
CA GLU A 140 -8.47 7.19 1.90
C GLU A 140 -7.29 6.24 1.89
N LEU A 141 -6.42 6.36 0.88
CA LEU A 141 -5.19 5.58 0.84
C LEU A 141 -4.19 6.18 1.83
N LEU A 142 -3.80 5.41 2.84
CA LEU A 142 -2.84 5.80 3.86
C LEU A 142 -1.41 5.43 3.48
N ALA A 143 -1.21 4.22 2.99
CA ALA A 143 0.08 3.72 2.53
C ALA A 143 -0.09 2.69 1.43
N GLN A 144 0.86 2.62 0.52
CA GLN A 144 0.91 1.61 -0.53
C GLN A 144 2.34 1.23 -0.81
N GLN A 145 2.58 -0.07 -0.92
CA GLN A 145 3.83 -0.64 -1.41
C GLN A 145 3.49 -1.73 -2.43
N SER A 146 4.15 -1.70 -3.58
CA SER A 146 4.01 -2.76 -4.58
C SER A 146 5.36 -3.16 -5.13
N LEU A 147 5.50 -4.45 -5.44
CA LEU A 147 6.69 -5.06 -6.00
C LEU A 147 6.27 -5.94 -7.17
N LEU A 148 6.76 -5.59 -8.35
CA LEU A 148 6.56 -6.36 -9.58
C LEU A 148 7.88 -7.01 -9.97
N ARG A 149 7.88 -8.32 -10.12
CA ARG A 149 9.07 -9.10 -10.50
C ARG A 149 8.82 -9.85 -11.78
N SER A 150 9.86 -10.04 -12.59
CA SER A 150 9.80 -10.91 -13.74
C SER A 150 11.13 -11.62 -13.99
N GLY A 151 11.07 -12.77 -14.70
CA GLY A 151 12.22 -13.58 -15.06
C GLY A 151 12.38 -14.85 -14.22
N GLU A 152 13.18 -15.80 -14.69
CA GLU A 152 13.38 -17.11 -14.05
C GLU A 152 14.08 -17.00 -12.68
N ARG A 153 14.91 -15.98 -12.49
CA ARG A 153 15.60 -15.69 -11.23
C ARG A 153 15.32 -14.25 -10.84
N PRO A 154 14.30 -14.01 -10.00
CA PRO A 154 14.03 -12.68 -9.51
C PRO A 154 15.23 -12.17 -8.70
N LEU A 155 15.66 -10.96 -9.01
CA LEU A 155 16.73 -10.30 -8.28
C LEU A 155 16.28 -10.05 -6.84
N ALA A 156 17.03 -10.53 -5.86
CA ALA A 156 16.78 -10.26 -4.45
C ALA A 156 17.20 -8.82 -4.15
N VAL A 157 16.22 -7.97 -3.85
CA VAL A 157 16.43 -6.57 -3.51
C VAL A 157 15.75 -6.25 -2.21
N ASN A 158 16.43 -5.46 -1.40
CA ASN A 158 15.87 -4.87 -0.18
C ASN A 158 15.71 -3.37 -0.37
N LEU A 159 14.53 -2.86 -0.03
CA LEU A 159 14.23 -1.44 -0.06
C LEU A 159 14.22 -0.92 1.37
N VAL A 160 15.18 -0.05 1.67
CA VAL A 160 15.28 0.64 2.95
C VAL A 160 14.75 2.05 2.79
N ILE A 161 13.66 2.32 3.48
CA ILE A 161 12.98 3.63 3.50
C ILE A 161 12.41 3.85 4.91
N PRO A 162 12.52 5.05 5.48
CA PRO A 162 11.93 5.34 6.78
C PRO A 162 10.41 5.23 6.76
N ASP A 163 9.82 4.56 7.77
CA ASP A 163 8.36 4.47 7.92
C ASP A 163 7.71 5.82 8.21
N VAL A 164 8.45 6.72 8.86
CA VAL A 164 7.99 8.06 9.26
C VAL A 164 9.09 9.08 9.04
N VAL A 165 8.75 10.20 8.41
CA VAL A 165 9.66 11.31 8.20
C VAL A 165 8.97 12.62 8.60
N LEU A 166 9.74 13.59 9.08
CA LEU A 166 9.23 14.92 9.38
C LEU A 166 8.93 15.67 8.08
N THR A 167 7.86 16.45 8.07
CA THR A 167 7.47 17.32 6.96
C THR A 167 8.64 18.27 6.60
N GLY A 168 8.97 18.36 5.32
CA GLY A 168 10.06 19.19 4.83
C GLY A 168 11.48 18.68 5.14
N SER A 169 11.63 17.55 5.86
CA SER A 169 12.94 16.95 6.10
C SER A 169 13.45 16.17 4.88
N ARG A 170 14.76 16.00 4.78
CA ARG A 170 15.37 15.07 3.83
C ARG A 170 15.41 13.67 4.43
N TYR A 171 15.17 12.67 3.60
CA TYR A 171 15.36 11.27 3.94
C TYR A 171 15.92 10.51 2.74
N ASP A 172 16.52 9.37 3.03
CA ASP A 172 17.18 8.56 2.03
C ASP A 172 16.37 7.32 1.70
N ILE A 173 16.41 6.94 0.43
CA ILE A 173 15.84 5.71 -0.10
C ILE A 173 17.02 4.89 -0.62
N ASP A 174 17.21 3.71 -0.02
CA ASP A 174 18.23 2.76 -0.45
C ASP A 174 17.57 1.52 -1.03
N LEU A 175 17.95 1.15 -2.24
CA LEU A 175 17.62 -0.13 -2.85
C LEU A 175 18.90 -0.95 -2.93
N VAL A 176 18.99 -1.98 -2.10
CA VAL A 176 20.18 -2.83 -1.97
C VAL A 176 19.94 -4.16 -2.67
N VAL A 177 20.90 -4.58 -3.51
CA VAL A 177 20.91 -5.92 -4.10
C VAL A 177 21.54 -6.87 -3.08
N GLU A 178 20.78 -7.86 -2.60
CA GLU A 178 21.17 -8.72 -1.48
C GLU A 178 22.20 -9.79 -1.87
N GLU A 179 22.22 -10.19 -3.14
CA GLU A 179 23.11 -11.25 -3.61
C GLU A 179 24.27 -10.69 -4.44
N PRO A 180 25.48 -11.27 -4.32
CA PRO A 180 26.60 -10.89 -5.18
C PRO A 180 26.27 -11.14 -6.64
N LEU A 181 26.36 -10.11 -7.47
CA LEU A 181 26.01 -10.17 -8.88
C LEU A 181 27.04 -10.94 -9.73
N GLY A 182 28.19 -11.27 -9.17
CA GLY A 182 29.30 -11.91 -9.89
C GLY A 182 29.73 -11.05 -11.08
N LYS A 183 29.59 -11.58 -12.29
CA LYS A 183 29.87 -10.87 -13.55
C LYS A 183 28.65 -10.18 -14.16
N ALA A 184 27.49 -10.28 -13.54
CA ALA A 184 26.27 -9.67 -14.04
C ALA A 184 26.30 -8.15 -13.87
N LEU A 185 25.77 -7.43 -14.87
CA LEU A 185 25.56 -6.00 -14.81
C LEU A 185 24.11 -5.75 -14.42
N VAL A 186 23.90 -4.87 -13.46
CA VAL A 186 22.56 -4.40 -13.08
C VAL A 186 22.43 -2.94 -13.45
N ALA A 187 21.27 -2.59 -13.98
CA ALA A 187 20.87 -1.20 -14.22
C ALA A 187 19.57 -0.93 -13.46
N GLY A 188 19.43 0.25 -12.95
CA GLY A 188 18.24 0.67 -12.20
C GLY A 188 18.01 2.16 -12.27
N GLY A 189 16.86 2.60 -11.79
CA GLY A 189 16.49 4.01 -11.71
C GLY A 189 15.45 4.26 -10.61
N LEU A 190 15.47 5.46 -10.05
CA LEU A 190 14.47 5.95 -9.10
C LEU A 190 13.86 7.23 -9.64
N ILE A 191 12.54 7.28 -9.71
CA ILE A 191 11.81 8.48 -10.14
C ILE A 191 10.73 8.83 -9.12
N ASP A 192 10.40 10.11 -9.05
CA ASP A 192 9.25 10.60 -8.31
C ASP A 192 8.04 10.58 -9.23
N LEU A 193 6.89 10.18 -8.70
CA LEU A 193 5.61 10.25 -9.39
C LEU A 193 4.78 11.39 -8.81
N THR A 194 4.20 12.19 -9.69
CA THR A 194 3.23 13.22 -9.30
C THR A 194 1.87 12.58 -9.01
N ASP A 195 1.03 13.25 -8.21
CA ASP A 195 -0.35 12.80 -7.93
C ASP A 195 -1.17 12.65 -9.23
N ALA A 196 -0.93 13.50 -10.23
CA ALA A 196 -1.56 13.39 -11.55
C ALA A 196 -1.17 12.12 -12.29
N GLN A 197 0.12 11.74 -12.26
CA GLN A 197 0.60 10.49 -12.87
C GLN A 197 0.04 9.25 -12.16
N LEU A 198 -0.04 9.29 -10.83
CA LEU A 198 -0.63 8.22 -10.03
C LEU A 198 -2.14 8.07 -10.31
N THR A 199 -2.87 9.19 -10.38
CA THR A 199 -4.30 9.20 -10.67
C THR A 199 -4.59 8.71 -12.09
N ALA A 200 -3.80 9.15 -13.07
CA ALA A 200 -3.94 8.75 -14.47
C ALA A 200 -3.44 7.33 -14.75
N GLN A 201 -2.79 6.66 -13.77
CA GLN A 201 -2.19 5.33 -13.92
C GLN A 201 -1.26 5.24 -15.14
N ILE A 202 -0.50 6.30 -15.41
CA ILE A 202 0.47 6.34 -16.51
C ILE A 202 1.68 5.50 -16.13
N ARG A 203 2.10 4.62 -17.03
CA ARG A 203 3.37 3.89 -16.90
C ARG A 203 4.53 4.87 -17.15
N PRO A 204 5.34 5.22 -16.13
CA PRO A 204 6.42 6.18 -16.32
C PRO A 204 7.58 5.54 -17.08
N ASN A 205 8.25 6.33 -17.90
CA ASN A 205 9.54 5.94 -18.44
C ASN A 205 10.63 6.19 -17.38
N VAL A 206 11.23 5.11 -16.86
CA VAL A 206 12.29 5.17 -15.85
C VAL A 206 13.63 5.13 -16.55
N PRO A 207 14.44 6.20 -16.51
CA PRO A 207 15.79 6.16 -17.04
C PRO A 207 16.63 5.19 -16.19
N LEU A 208 17.24 4.21 -16.86
CA LEU A 208 18.08 3.22 -16.20
C LEU A 208 19.55 3.63 -16.28
N ALA A 209 20.25 3.59 -15.16
CA ALA A 209 21.69 3.77 -15.07
C ALA A 209 22.37 2.49 -14.57
N PRO A 210 23.59 2.15 -15.05
CA PRO A 210 24.36 1.02 -14.54
C PRO A 210 24.65 1.21 -13.05
N LEU A 211 24.49 0.13 -12.26
CA LEU A 211 24.76 0.13 -10.83
C LEU A 211 26.19 -0.33 -10.57
N GLY A 212 27.04 0.60 -10.10
CA GLY A 212 28.46 0.33 -9.84
C GLY A 212 28.78 -0.30 -8.48
N GLY A 213 27.82 -0.50 -7.59
CA GLY A 213 28.09 -0.89 -6.21
C GLY A 213 27.02 -1.74 -5.52
N GLY A 214 26.15 -2.40 -6.30
CA GLY A 214 25.18 -3.32 -5.72
C GLY A 214 23.88 -2.67 -5.20
N GLY A 215 23.61 -1.39 -5.50
CA GLY A 215 22.39 -0.74 -5.08
C GLY A 215 22.13 0.62 -5.75
N LEU A 216 20.98 1.19 -5.45
CA LEU A 216 20.58 2.56 -5.82
C LEU A 216 20.32 3.35 -4.54
N PHE A 217 20.78 4.58 -4.56
CA PHE A 217 20.57 5.54 -3.49
C PHE A 217 19.92 6.81 -4.03
N LYS A 218 18.93 7.33 -3.31
CA LYS A 218 18.32 8.62 -3.63
C LYS A 218 17.93 9.34 -2.36
N SER A 219 18.40 10.58 -2.21
CA SER A 219 17.92 11.49 -1.16
C SER A 219 16.68 12.23 -1.66
N VAL A 220 15.62 12.22 -0.88
CA VAL A 220 14.31 12.79 -1.22
C VAL A 220 13.92 13.81 -0.14
N GLN A 221 13.17 14.83 -0.52
CA GLN A 221 12.62 15.78 0.44
C GLN A 221 11.15 15.48 0.68
N ALA A 222 10.77 15.32 1.97
CA ALA A 222 9.38 15.19 2.34
C ALA A 222 8.60 16.47 1.95
N PRO A 223 7.33 16.34 1.54
CA PRO A 223 6.51 17.49 1.21
C PRO A 223 6.48 18.53 2.34
N GLN A 224 6.51 19.79 2.00
CA GLN A 224 6.21 20.88 2.92
C GLN A 224 4.70 21.04 3.02
N GLN A 225 4.19 21.37 4.21
CA GLN A 225 2.77 21.68 4.39
C GLN A 225 2.39 22.96 3.67
#